data_6c4134913e27ec1b590be72e5977a6d5
#
_entry.id   6c4134913e27ec1b590be72e5977a6d5
#
_cell.length_a   1.000
_cell.length_b   1.000
_cell.length_c   1.000
_cell.angle_alpha   90.00
_cell.angle_beta   90.00
_cell.angle_gamma   90.00
#
_symmetry.space_group_name_H-M   'P 1'
#
loop_
_entity.id
_entity.type
_entity.pdbx_description
1 polymer ?
#
loop_
_entity_poly.entity_id
_entity_poly.type
_entity_poly.pdbx_seq_one_letter_code
_entity_poly.pdbx_strand_id
1 'polypeptide(L)'
;LTSLAESQAGAWAARARSTTTAGQERAMLRLFGVHGLDRDGRPLASTVVDRWQHADPHNRTGGVALPFAMGMLEYDLGPQQLALDVAAGTVDLAMEAELLREPDRRAVAEEEAIRLAGRALDRIDANRVVRREIVSLLGEPPRPWIGMTLDEPEVAGALDEMTRLVAGGIDLVRVEIPVGRELADRMHEAGLDVPTWKPRSRSGRGAAADSHGEPAPTGSQRALAEIRVALDEAAAERRAYARLATASPALGIPEGAVVAAFERIDLTEASPMVEIVADGVDPDRALSDHAFAHRLYRRAGTLVVISAGPLVVAPDLTLGIPSDAPTRAGRALALQALAAAFARHNGLPSDAIVLGALPAWVCEEPNPGTRAIAEVALRRALFPDHALAFEEPELRADRAATWLSVVTASLPHAGATALVRQRAAAKPAEVARRTRAATEVAAEVAAATEARPLTGRALEYAKQMVAAAERTLERLADDGWRVVAGADHGGVASGIGGRGAVMDRGDAFDPLATIRQP
;
A
#
# COMPACT_ATOMS: atom_id res chain seq x y z
N LEU A 1 7.10 -8.68 -22.46
CA LEU A 1 7.14 -8.47 -21.02
C LEU A 1 5.73 -8.27 -20.44
N THR A 2 5.00 -7.25 -20.89
CA THR A 2 3.65 -6.93 -20.35
C THR A 2 2.66 -8.09 -20.51
N SER A 3 2.64 -8.79 -21.64
CA SER A 3 1.76 -9.95 -21.86
C SER A 3 2.06 -11.12 -20.92
N LEU A 4 3.34 -11.39 -20.63
CA LEU A 4 3.74 -12.41 -19.65
C LEU A 4 3.26 -12.03 -18.25
N ALA A 5 3.47 -10.76 -17.85
CA ALA A 5 3.00 -10.24 -16.58
C ALA A 5 1.47 -10.31 -16.45
N GLU A 6 0.71 -9.97 -17.50
CA GLU A 6 -0.76 -10.06 -17.51
C GLU A 6 -1.25 -11.49 -17.32
N SER A 7 -0.66 -12.45 -18.04
CA SER A 7 -1.05 -13.86 -17.93
C SER A 7 -0.85 -14.42 -16.52
N GLN A 8 0.32 -14.16 -15.91
CA GLN A 8 0.62 -14.62 -14.54
C GLN A 8 -0.26 -13.92 -13.51
N ALA A 9 -0.38 -12.60 -13.61
CA ALA A 9 -1.17 -11.79 -12.69
C ALA A 9 -2.66 -12.18 -12.71
N GLY A 10 -3.20 -12.55 -13.88
CA GLY A 10 -4.58 -13.01 -14.01
C GLY A 10 -4.86 -14.29 -13.21
N ALA A 11 -3.96 -15.27 -13.30
CA ALA A 11 -4.05 -16.51 -12.53
C ALA A 11 -3.96 -16.24 -11.01
N TRP A 12 -3.04 -15.38 -10.59
CA TRP A 12 -2.90 -15.01 -9.18
C TRP A 12 -4.09 -14.22 -8.65
N ALA A 13 -4.63 -13.30 -9.43
CA ALA A 13 -5.82 -12.56 -9.04
C ALA A 13 -7.05 -13.47 -8.87
N ALA A 14 -7.19 -14.49 -9.71
CA ALA A 14 -8.24 -15.50 -9.57
C ALA A 14 -8.09 -16.28 -8.25
N ARG A 15 -6.86 -16.76 -7.95
CA ARG A 15 -6.55 -17.46 -6.71
C ARG A 15 -6.75 -16.56 -5.48
N ALA A 16 -6.26 -15.34 -5.51
CA ALA A 16 -6.41 -14.38 -4.41
C ALA A 16 -7.89 -14.09 -4.06
N ARG A 17 -8.78 -14.14 -5.04
CA ARG A 17 -10.22 -13.95 -4.80
C ARG A 17 -10.90 -15.15 -4.15
N SER A 18 -10.32 -16.34 -4.25
CA SER A 18 -10.86 -17.56 -3.60
C SER A 18 -10.37 -17.74 -2.16
N THR A 19 -9.56 -16.82 -1.66
CA THR A 19 -8.94 -16.91 -0.34
C THR A 19 -9.30 -15.70 0.52
N THR A 20 -9.25 -15.87 1.84
CA THR A 20 -9.35 -14.80 2.82
C THR A 20 -8.21 -14.89 3.83
N THR A 21 -7.97 -13.84 4.60
CA THR A 21 -6.91 -13.76 5.61
C THR A 21 -7.44 -13.14 6.89
N ALA A 22 -6.75 -13.34 8.00
CA ALA A 22 -7.10 -12.67 9.26
C ALA A 22 -7.11 -11.13 9.11
N GLY A 23 -6.24 -10.57 8.26
CA GLY A 23 -6.24 -9.14 7.94
C GLY A 23 -7.52 -8.68 7.26
N GLN A 24 -8.01 -9.47 6.29
CA GLN A 24 -9.28 -9.18 5.62
C GLN A 24 -10.48 -9.31 6.57
N GLU A 25 -10.47 -10.33 7.43
CA GLU A 25 -11.54 -10.51 8.41
C GLU A 25 -11.60 -9.34 9.40
N ARG A 26 -10.46 -8.85 9.89
CA ARG A 26 -10.41 -7.63 10.72
C ARG A 26 -10.87 -6.39 9.96
N ALA A 27 -10.46 -6.24 8.71
CA ALA A 27 -10.89 -5.16 7.86
C ALA A 27 -12.41 -5.20 7.61
N MET A 28 -12.98 -6.40 7.46
CA MET A 28 -14.42 -6.59 7.32
C MET A 28 -15.18 -6.14 8.58
N LEU A 29 -14.72 -6.51 9.77
CA LEU A 29 -15.32 -6.03 11.01
C LEU A 29 -15.25 -4.51 11.14
N ARG A 30 -14.16 -3.88 10.67
CA ARG A 30 -14.08 -2.41 10.61
C ARG A 30 -15.12 -1.80 9.66
N LEU A 31 -15.38 -2.43 8.52
CA LEU A 31 -16.47 -2.03 7.62
C LEU A 31 -17.85 -2.19 8.26
N PHE A 32 -18.02 -3.16 9.15
CA PHE A 32 -19.25 -3.32 9.93
C PHE A 32 -19.40 -2.30 11.07
N GLY A 33 -18.36 -1.52 11.36
CA GLY A 33 -18.38 -0.47 12.38
C GLY A 33 -17.69 -0.85 13.69
N VAL A 34 -16.97 -1.98 13.75
CA VAL A 34 -16.14 -2.33 14.90
C VAL A 34 -14.89 -1.46 14.93
N HIS A 35 -14.65 -0.78 16.05
CA HIS A 35 -13.51 0.13 16.22
C HIS A 35 -13.00 0.14 17.66
N GLY A 36 -11.86 0.80 17.88
CA GLY A 36 -11.27 0.98 19.21
C GLY A 36 -10.54 -0.27 19.73
N LEU A 37 -10.32 -0.28 21.03
CA LEU A 37 -9.53 -1.27 21.75
C LEU A 37 -10.41 -2.10 22.68
N ASP A 38 -10.00 -3.32 22.97
CA ASP A 38 -10.55 -4.14 24.03
C ASP A 38 -10.03 -3.70 25.42
N ARG A 39 -10.39 -4.44 26.48
CA ARG A 39 -9.97 -4.14 27.86
C ARG A 39 -8.46 -4.28 28.09
N ASP A 40 -7.79 -5.06 27.24
CA ASP A 40 -6.35 -5.32 27.30
C ASP A 40 -5.55 -4.36 26.42
N GLY A 41 -6.20 -3.34 25.84
CA GLY A 41 -5.56 -2.36 24.94
C GLY A 41 -5.30 -2.90 23.53
N ARG A 42 -5.93 -4.00 23.14
CA ARG A 42 -5.76 -4.60 21.82
C ARG A 42 -6.81 -4.07 20.85
N PRO A 43 -6.52 -3.94 19.53
CA PRO A 43 -7.57 -3.62 18.57
C PRO A 43 -8.72 -4.61 18.65
N LEU A 44 -9.93 -4.09 18.88
CA LEU A 44 -11.10 -4.91 19.16
C LEU A 44 -11.40 -5.91 18.02
N ALA A 45 -11.27 -5.48 16.76
CA ALA A 45 -11.43 -6.35 15.62
C ALA A 45 -10.43 -7.53 15.62
N SER A 46 -9.20 -7.31 16.08
CA SER A 46 -8.21 -8.38 16.19
C SER A 46 -8.61 -9.41 17.23
N THR A 47 -9.07 -8.97 18.40
CA THR A 47 -9.51 -9.87 19.48
C THR A 47 -10.72 -10.70 19.06
N VAL A 48 -11.66 -10.11 18.33
CA VAL A 48 -12.82 -10.85 17.78
C VAL A 48 -12.39 -11.92 16.79
N VAL A 49 -11.52 -11.58 15.82
CA VAL A 49 -11.02 -12.54 14.82
C VAL A 49 -10.18 -13.63 15.48
N ASP A 50 -9.31 -13.28 16.42
CA ASP A 50 -8.51 -14.26 17.17
C ASP A 50 -9.38 -15.25 17.92
N ARG A 51 -10.41 -14.78 18.62
CA ARG A 51 -11.35 -15.67 19.33
C ARG A 51 -12.12 -16.58 18.37
N TRP A 52 -12.63 -16.02 17.28
CA TRP A 52 -13.29 -16.78 16.22
C TRP A 52 -12.41 -17.91 15.68
N GLN A 53 -11.15 -17.61 15.37
CA GLN A 53 -10.22 -18.59 14.82
C GLN A 53 -9.78 -19.66 15.83
N HIS A 54 -9.81 -19.35 17.13
CA HIS A 54 -9.41 -20.28 18.19
C HIS A 54 -10.55 -21.18 18.68
N ALA A 55 -11.79 -20.75 18.53
CA ALA A 55 -12.94 -21.47 19.03
C ALA A 55 -13.10 -22.85 18.34
N ASP A 56 -12.91 -22.90 17.02
CA ASP A 56 -12.96 -24.16 16.27
C ASP A 56 -11.94 -24.11 15.10
N PRO A 57 -11.10 -25.15 14.89
CA PRO A 57 -10.27 -25.27 13.72
C PRO A 57 -11.02 -25.20 12.38
N HIS A 58 -12.29 -25.62 12.34
CA HIS A 58 -13.13 -25.54 11.14
C HIS A 58 -13.56 -24.09 10.82
N ASN A 59 -13.57 -23.19 11.79
CA ASN A 59 -13.84 -21.76 11.57
C ASN A 59 -12.78 -21.06 10.72
N ARG A 60 -11.63 -21.70 10.50
CA ARG A 60 -10.56 -21.15 9.65
C ARG A 60 -10.93 -21.09 8.18
N THR A 61 -11.99 -21.75 7.75
CA THR A 61 -12.40 -21.80 6.34
C THR A 61 -13.56 -20.86 5.99
N GLY A 62 -14.29 -20.33 6.96
CA GLY A 62 -15.59 -19.66 6.71
C GLY A 62 -15.61 -18.14 6.82
N GLY A 63 -14.58 -17.47 7.34
CA GLY A 63 -14.62 -16.04 7.65
C GLY A 63 -15.58 -15.66 8.79
N VAL A 64 -15.36 -14.49 9.40
CA VAL A 64 -16.11 -14.03 10.59
C VAL A 64 -17.38 -13.23 10.25
N ALA A 65 -17.51 -12.78 9.00
CA ALA A 65 -18.55 -11.81 8.63
C ALA A 65 -19.99 -12.29 8.86
N LEU A 66 -20.32 -13.50 8.41
CA LEU A 66 -21.68 -14.04 8.58
C LEU A 66 -21.99 -14.46 10.01
N PRO A 67 -21.12 -15.21 10.73
CA PRO A 67 -21.33 -15.48 12.15
C PRO A 67 -21.50 -14.20 12.98
N PHE A 68 -20.73 -13.16 12.68
CA PHE A 68 -20.86 -11.88 13.35
C PHE A 68 -22.20 -11.19 13.06
N ALA A 69 -22.63 -11.18 11.79
CA ALA A 69 -23.94 -10.64 11.41
C ALA A 69 -25.08 -11.43 12.03
N MET A 70 -24.97 -12.76 12.10
CA MET A 70 -25.94 -13.62 12.77
C MET A 70 -26.03 -13.33 14.26
N GLY A 71 -24.89 -13.21 14.95
CA GLY A 71 -24.85 -12.86 16.37
C GLY A 71 -25.50 -11.49 16.67
N MET A 72 -25.34 -10.50 15.78
CA MET A 72 -26.04 -9.22 15.92
C MET A 72 -27.57 -9.40 15.90
N LEU A 73 -28.07 -10.26 15.04
CA LEU A 73 -29.52 -10.53 14.91
C LEU A 73 -30.05 -11.34 16.10
N GLU A 74 -29.33 -12.37 16.52
CA GLU A 74 -29.79 -13.24 17.63
C GLU A 74 -29.78 -12.52 18.98
N TYR A 75 -28.80 -11.63 19.22
CA TYR A 75 -28.69 -10.91 20.49
C TYR A 75 -29.29 -9.50 20.45
N ASP A 76 -29.81 -9.05 19.31
CA ASP A 76 -30.29 -7.68 19.09
C ASP A 76 -29.24 -6.61 19.49
N LEU A 77 -28.00 -6.83 19.12
CA LEU A 77 -26.85 -5.97 19.46
C LEU A 77 -26.34 -5.21 18.26
N GLY A 78 -25.83 -4.00 18.52
CA GLY A 78 -25.04 -3.26 17.54
C GLY A 78 -23.64 -3.87 17.38
N PRO A 79 -22.93 -3.60 16.24
CA PRO A 79 -21.66 -4.23 15.94
C PRO A 79 -20.58 -3.97 17.00
N GLN A 80 -20.54 -2.78 17.57
CA GLN A 80 -19.58 -2.42 18.60
C GLN A 80 -19.83 -3.19 19.92
N GLN A 81 -21.10 -3.32 20.33
CA GLN A 81 -21.43 -4.04 21.55
C GLN A 81 -21.18 -5.54 21.41
N LEU A 82 -21.60 -6.13 20.28
CA LEU A 82 -21.32 -7.55 20.02
C LEU A 82 -19.81 -7.82 20.02
N ALA A 83 -19.00 -6.96 19.39
CA ALA A 83 -17.56 -7.11 19.39
C ALA A 83 -16.95 -7.08 20.80
N LEU A 84 -17.45 -6.20 21.67
CA LEU A 84 -17.04 -6.14 23.09
C LEU A 84 -17.43 -7.41 23.84
N ASP A 85 -18.63 -7.94 23.60
CA ASP A 85 -19.13 -9.14 24.26
C ASP A 85 -18.39 -10.40 23.79
N VAL A 86 -18.07 -10.48 22.50
CA VAL A 86 -17.18 -11.53 21.95
C VAL A 86 -15.78 -11.40 22.56
N ALA A 87 -15.21 -10.19 22.61
CA ALA A 87 -13.89 -9.97 23.21
C ALA A 87 -13.86 -10.30 24.72
N ALA A 88 -14.94 -10.07 25.44
CA ALA A 88 -15.10 -10.46 26.84
C ALA A 88 -15.31 -11.97 27.03
N GLY A 89 -15.70 -12.71 25.98
CA GLY A 89 -16.01 -14.14 26.03
C GLY A 89 -17.42 -14.43 26.55
N THR A 90 -18.30 -13.45 26.55
CA THR A 90 -19.72 -13.60 26.89
C THR A 90 -20.56 -14.10 25.73
N VAL A 91 -20.09 -13.90 24.50
CA VAL A 91 -20.67 -14.43 23.26
C VAL A 91 -19.62 -15.27 22.52
N ASP A 92 -20.02 -16.44 22.05
CA ASP A 92 -19.20 -17.35 21.24
C ASP A 92 -19.79 -17.46 19.84
N LEU A 93 -19.12 -16.86 18.86
CA LEU A 93 -19.56 -16.85 17.46
C LEU A 93 -19.56 -18.26 16.82
N ALA A 94 -18.93 -19.26 17.43
CA ALA A 94 -19.01 -20.63 16.93
C ALA A 94 -20.43 -21.19 16.98
N MET A 95 -21.22 -20.79 17.99
CA MET A 95 -22.64 -21.15 18.06
C MET A 95 -23.45 -20.53 16.91
N GLU A 96 -23.14 -19.29 16.56
CA GLU A 96 -23.79 -18.58 15.47
C GLU A 96 -23.48 -19.22 14.10
N ALA A 97 -22.26 -19.75 13.95
CA ALA A 97 -21.87 -20.48 12.75
C ALA A 97 -22.71 -21.75 12.51
N GLU A 98 -23.12 -22.43 13.59
CA GLU A 98 -24.01 -23.60 13.47
C GLU A 98 -25.39 -23.21 12.90
N LEU A 99 -25.92 -22.05 13.29
CA LEU A 99 -27.20 -21.54 12.78
C LEU A 99 -27.14 -21.24 11.29
N LEU A 100 -25.97 -20.87 10.76
CA LEU A 100 -25.78 -20.59 9.33
C LEU A 100 -25.86 -21.83 8.43
N ARG A 101 -25.95 -23.03 9.01
CA ARG A 101 -26.24 -24.26 8.25
C ARG A 101 -27.68 -24.29 7.73
N GLU A 102 -28.56 -23.52 8.34
CA GLU A 102 -29.94 -23.33 7.89
C GLU A 102 -29.96 -22.28 6.76
N PRO A 103 -30.41 -22.62 5.52
CA PRO A 103 -30.36 -21.69 4.39
C PRO A 103 -31.10 -20.37 4.64
N ASP A 104 -32.24 -20.40 5.32
CA ASP A 104 -33.03 -19.20 5.62
C ASP A 104 -32.29 -18.26 6.58
N ARG A 105 -31.65 -18.79 7.61
CA ARG A 105 -30.84 -18.02 8.55
C ARG A 105 -29.61 -17.43 7.89
N ARG A 106 -28.96 -18.22 7.05
CA ARG A 106 -27.83 -17.75 6.26
C ARG A 106 -28.23 -16.57 5.37
N ALA A 107 -29.36 -16.66 4.66
CA ALA A 107 -29.83 -15.57 3.80
C ALA A 107 -30.07 -14.27 4.60
N VAL A 108 -30.66 -14.37 5.80
CA VAL A 108 -30.88 -13.21 6.68
C VAL A 108 -29.55 -12.63 7.17
N ALA A 109 -28.57 -13.46 7.53
CA ALA A 109 -27.24 -13.00 7.94
C ALA A 109 -26.48 -12.33 6.77
N GLU A 110 -26.63 -12.84 5.54
CA GLU A 110 -26.06 -12.24 4.33
C GLU A 110 -26.67 -10.85 4.06
N GLU A 111 -27.99 -10.71 4.18
CA GLU A 111 -28.66 -9.41 4.03
C GLU A 111 -28.17 -8.40 5.08
N GLU A 112 -28.03 -8.81 6.32
CA GLU A 112 -27.52 -7.96 7.39
C GLU A 112 -26.04 -7.56 7.14
N ALA A 113 -25.19 -8.50 6.74
CA ALA A 113 -23.80 -8.21 6.40
C ALA A 113 -23.68 -7.22 5.21
N ILE A 114 -24.54 -7.37 4.19
CA ILE A 114 -24.64 -6.40 3.08
C ILE A 114 -25.04 -5.03 3.59
N ARG A 115 -26.03 -4.96 4.47
CA ARG A 115 -26.51 -3.70 5.05
C ARG A 115 -25.43 -2.99 5.87
N LEU A 116 -24.66 -3.73 6.67
CA LEU A 116 -23.54 -3.20 7.47
C LEU A 116 -22.42 -2.67 6.57
N ALA A 117 -21.96 -3.49 5.63
CA ALA A 117 -20.94 -3.07 4.68
C ALA A 117 -21.42 -1.89 3.82
N GLY A 118 -22.70 -1.89 3.42
CA GLY A 118 -23.31 -0.83 2.62
C GLY A 118 -23.13 0.54 3.25
N ARG A 119 -23.39 0.68 4.56
CA ARG A 119 -23.20 1.94 5.29
C ARG A 119 -21.77 2.47 5.22
N ALA A 120 -20.80 1.57 5.37
CA ALA A 120 -19.38 1.94 5.26
C ALA A 120 -19.02 2.36 3.82
N LEU A 121 -19.54 1.63 2.85
CA LEU A 121 -19.29 1.93 1.43
C LEU A 121 -19.95 3.24 1.00
N ASP A 122 -21.14 3.56 1.51
CA ASP A 122 -21.79 4.85 1.29
C ASP A 122 -20.96 6.01 1.86
N ARG A 123 -20.35 5.82 3.05
CA ARG A 123 -19.39 6.79 3.60
C ARG A 123 -18.18 6.98 2.69
N ILE A 124 -17.63 5.90 2.14
CA ILE A 124 -16.49 5.95 1.21
C ILE A 124 -16.87 6.72 -0.06
N ASP A 125 -18.05 6.47 -0.61
CA ASP A 125 -18.54 7.17 -1.79
C ASP A 125 -18.77 8.66 -1.52
N ALA A 126 -19.34 9.00 -0.35
CA ALA A 126 -19.47 10.39 0.07
C ALA A 126 -18.11 11.09 0.20
N ASN A 127 -17.11 10.43 0.78
CA ASN A 127 -15.74 10.93 0.87
C ASN A 127 -15.13 11.19 -0.51
N ARG A 128 -15.41 10.33 -1.49
CA ARG A 128 -14.95 10.50 -2.87
C ARG A 128 -15.60 11.72 -3.53
N VAL A 129 -16.88 11.96 -3.26
CA VAL A 129 -17.58 13.18 -3.74
C VAL A 129 -16.96 14.43 -3.12
N VAL A 130 -16.80 14.46 -1.79
CA VAL A 130 -16.17 15.60 -1.07
C VAL A 130 -14.78 15.90 -1.63
N ARG A 131 -13.94 14.87 -1.85
CA ARG A 131 -12.62 15.05 -2.47
C ARG A 131 -12.72 15.77 -3.83
N ARG A 132 -13.63 15.31 -4.70
CA ARG A 132 -13.81 15.92 -6.03
C ARG A 132 -14.26 17.39 -5.95
N GLU A 133 -15.13 17.70 -5.03
CA GLU A 133 -15.60 19.06 -4.80
C GLU A 133 -14.47 19.98 -4.33
N ILE A 134 -13.65 19.52 -3.36
CA ILE A 134 -12.49 20.29 -2.87
C ILE A 134 -11.47 20.49 -3.99
N VAL A 135 -11.15 19.45 -4.76
CA VAL A 135 -10.25 19.53 -5.92
C VAL A 135 -10.80 20.51 -6.97
N SER A 136 -12.09 20.45 -7.25
CA SER A 136 -12.73 21.37 -8.20
C SER A 136 -12.69 22.83 -7.73
N LEU A 137 -12.84 23.05 -6.42
CA LEU A 137 -12.83 24.39 -5.82
C LEU A 137 -11.43 25.00 -5.77
N LEU A 138 -10.44 24.23 -5.33
CA LEU A 138 -9.08 24.71 -5.07
C LEU A 138 -8.16 24.60 -6.30
N GLY A 139 -8.50 23.72 -7.24
CA GLY A 139 -7.64 23.37 -8.38
C GLY A 139 -6.55 22.34 -8.00
N GLU A 140 -6.13 21.61 -9.01
CA GLU A 140 -5.02 20.68 -8.92
C GLU A 140 -3.69 21.45 -8.85
N PRO A 141 -2.74 21.06 -7.98
CA PRO A 141 -1.41 21.64 -8.02
C PRO A 141 -0.71 21.24 -9.33
N PRO A 142 0.22 22.08 -9.81
CA PRO A 142 0.99 21.75 -11.01
C PRO A 142 1.81 20.48 -10.81
N ARG A 143 1.91 19.67 -11.85
CA ARG A 143 2.78 18.48 -11.85
C ARG A 143 4.22 18.87 -12.20
N PRO A 144 5.22 18.15 -11.64
CA PRO A 144 5.14 17.05 -10.68
C PRO A 144 4.67 17.50 -9.29
N TRP A 145 3.94 16.64 -8.58
CA TRP A 145 3.62 16.89 -7.18
C TRP A 145 4.84 16.67 -6.30
N ILE A 146 5.07 17.57 -5.37
CA ILE A 146 6.20 17.50 -4.45
C ILE A 146 5.70 16.93 -3.14
N GLY A 147 6.23 15.77 -2.73
CA GLY A 147 5.84 15.08 -1.51
C GLY A 147 6.91 15.17 -0.41
N MET A 148 6.46 15.28 0.84
CA MET A 148 7.32 15.15 2.02
C MET A 148 6.65 14.25 3.07
N THR A 149 7.48 13.54 3.85
CA THR A 149 7.01 12.71 4.96
C THR A 149 6.98 13.53 6.24
N LEU A 150 5.90 13.41 7.01
CA LEU A 150 5.85 13.88 8.40
C LEU A 150 6.72 12.97 9.25
N ASP A 151 7.67 13.56 9.96
CA ASP A 151 8.57 12.84 10.88
C ASP A 151 8.17 13.04 12.36
N GLU A 152 7.18 13.89 12.62
CA GLU A 152 6.74 14.25 13.95
C GLU A 152 5.84 13.15 14.55
N PRO A 153 6.18 12.57 15.71
CA PRO A 153 5.42 11.47 16.30
C PRO A 153 4.12 11.91 16.99
N GLU A 154 4.04 13.18 17.43
CA GLU A 154 2.88 13.70 18.15
C GLU A 154 1.93 14.45 17.20
N VAL A 155 0.61 14.26 17.39
CA VAL A 155 -0.42 14.86 16.52
C VAL A 155 -0.30 16.39 16.48
N ALA A 156 -0.12 17.04 17.61
CA ALA A 156 -0.02 18.51 17.66
C ALA A 156 1.18 19.03 16.85
N GLY A 157 2.36 18.43 17.03
CA GLY A 157 3.55 18.76 16.26
C GLY A 157 3.39 18.44 14.77
N ALA A 158 2.74 17.32 14.45
CA ALA A 158 2.45 16.92 13.08
C ALA A 158 1.52 17.90 12.35
N LEU A 159 0.52 18.47 13.04
CA LEU A 159 -0.36 19.49 12.47
C LEU A 159 0.39 20.78 12.13
N ASP A 160 1.27 21.24 13.03
CA ASP A 160 2.12 22.41 12.80
C ASP A 160 3.12 22.18 11.67
N GLU A 161 3.74 21.01 11.64
CA GLU A 161 4.66 20.63 10.56
C GLU A 161 3.94 20.57 9.22
N MET A 162 2.81 19.88 9.15
CA MET A 162 1.98 19.75 7.94
C MET A 162 1.57 21.12 7.40
N THR A 163 1.10 22.03 8.25
CA THR A 163 0.73 23.39 7.84
C THR A 163 1.92 24.14 7.24
N ARG A 164 3.11 24.02 7.85
CA ARG A 164 4.36 24.60 7.30
C ARG A 164 4.77 23.98 5.96
N LEU A 165 4.59 22.65 5.79
CA LEU A 165 4.87 21.96 4.54
C LEU A 165 3.99 22.48 3.41
N VAL A 166 2.68 22.56 3.64
CA VAL A 166 1.71 23.02 2.64
C VAL A 166 1.92 24.48 2.30
N ALA A 167 2.10 25.36 3.30
CA ALA A 167 2.42 26.77 3.09
C ALA A 167 3.74 26.96 2.32
N GLY A 168 4.71 26.06 2.51
CA GLY A 168 5.97 26.01 1.76
C GLY A 168 5.85 25.50 0.34
N GLY A 169 4.68 25.09 -0.12
CA GLY A 169 4.45 24.64 -1.51
C GLY A 169 4.55 23.12 -1.71
N ILE A 170 4.51 22.34 -0.64
CA ILE A 170 4.44 20.87 -0.72
C ILE A 170 3.01 20.46 -1.11
N ASP A 171 2.90 19.56 -2.08
CA ASP A 171 1.62 19.16 -2.69
C ASP A 171 1.08 17.85 -2.09
N LEU A 172 1.94 17.08 -1.45
CA LEU A 172 1.63 15.79 -0.88
C LEU A 172 2.35 15.58 0.46
N VAL A 173 1.59 15.36 1.50
CA VAL A 173 2.09 15.04 2.84
C VAL A 173 1.90 13.55 3.10
N ARG A 174 2.97 12.85 3.49
CA ARG A 174 2.93 11.41 3.75
C ARG A 174 3.02 11.13 5.25
N VAL A 175 2.16 10.22 5.70
CA VAL A 175 2.11 9.72 7.08
C VAL A 175 2.21 8.19 7.07
N GLU A 176 2.86 7.60 8.05
CA GLU A 176 2.88 6.14 8.22
C GLU A 176 1.69 5.66 9.06
N ILE A 177 1.04 4.57 8.64
CA ILE A 177 -0.03 3.93 9.40
C ILE A 177 0.58 2.77 10.21
N PRO A 178 0.52 2.78 11.55
CA PRO A 178 1.19 1.78 12.39
C PRO A 178 0.43 0.45 12.53
N VAL A 179 -0.71 0.27 11.87
CA VAL A 179 -1.62 -0.89 12.04
C VAL A 179 -0.91 -2.24 11.97
N GLY A 180 0.08 -2.39 11.08
CA GLY A 180 0.81 -3.66 10.94
C GLY A 180 1.88 -3.89 12.01
N ARG A 181 2.40 -2.84 12.63
CA ARG A 181 3.41 -2.98 13.69
C ARG A 181 2.82 -3.67 14.91
N GLU A 182 1.63 -3.27 15.35
CA GLU A 182 0.93 -3.91 16.46
C GLU A 182 0.64 -5.38 16.21
N LEU A 183 0.35 -5.76 14.97
CA LEU A 183 0.12 -7.15 14.60
C LEU A 183 1.43 -7.95 14.62
N ALA A 184 2.52 -7.38 14.11
CA ALA A 184 3.85 -8.01 14.13
C ALA A 184 4.36 -8.22 15.56
N ASP A 185 4.19 -7.23 16.43
CA ASP A 185 4.58 -7.30 17.83
C ASP A 185 3.79 -8.41 18.55
N ARG A 186 2.51 -8.56 18.28
CA ARG A 186 1.69 -9.63 18.87
C ARG A 186 2.02 -11.02 18.35
N MET A 187 2.35 -11.16 17.09
CA MET A 187 2.81 -12.44 16.55
C MET A 187 4.12 -12.86 17.23
N HIS A 188 4.99 -11.90 17.53
CA HIS A 188 6.23 -12.12 18.27
C HIS A 188 5.95 -12.55 19.73
N GLU A 189 5.07 -11.83 20.44
CA GLU A 189 4.64 -12.18 21.80
C GLU A 189 3.95 -13.54 21.88
N ALA A 190 3.25 -13.96 20.83
CA ALA A 190 2.61 -15.28 20.74
C ALA A 190 3.59 -16.43 20.44
N GLY A 191 4.90 -16.18 20.41
CA GLY A 191 5.93 -17.18 20.11
C GLY A 191 5.87 -17.70 18.67
N LEU A 192 5.22 -16.96 17.80
CA LEU A 192 5.27 -17.22 16.37
C LEU A 192 6.55 -16.56 15.86
N ASP A 193 7.50 -17.36 15.34
CA ASP A 193 8.66 -16.83 14.65
C ASP A 193 8.23 -15.99 13.46
N VAL A 194 7.97 -14.74 13.74
CA VAL A 194 7.99 -13.72 12.70
C VAL A 194 9.47 -13.61 12.33
N PRO A 195 9.84 -13.83 11.06
CA PRO A 195 11.18 -13.50 10.64
C PRO A 195 11.43 -12.09 11.11
N THR A 196 12.50 -11.93 11.87
CA THR A 196 12.83 -10.71 12.57
C THR A 196 12.80 -9.53 11.60
N TRP A 197 11.63 -9.01 11.36
CA TRP A 197 11.47 -7.69 10.81
C TRP A 197 11.95 -6.74 11.90
N LYS A 198 13.24 -6.55 11.94
CA LYS A 198 13.79 -5.39 12.59
C LYS A 198 13.32 -4.23 11.72
N PRO A 199 12.46 -3.33 12.26
CA PRO A 199 12.30 -2.05 11.61
C PRO A 199 13.74 -1.61 11.36
N ARG A 200 14.12 -1.42 10.11
CA ARG A 200 15.39 -0.80 9.82
C ARG A 200 15.35 0.48 10.62
N SER A 201 16.04 0.48 11.77
CA SER A 201 16.25 1.69 12.52
C SER A 201 16.96 2.61 11.54
N ARG A 202 16.18 3.42 10.88
CA ARG A 202 16.71 4.55 10.15
C ARG A 202 17.41 5.35 11.22
N SER A 203 18.75 5.26 11.18
CA SER A 203 19.71 6.10 11.89
C SER A 203 19.33 6.43 13.33
N GLY A 204 19.88 5.66 14.25
CA GLY A 204 20.41 6.07 15.52
C GLY A 204 19.81 7.29 16.20
N ARG A 205 18.58 7.19 16.67
CA ARG A 205 18.13 7.74 17.94
C ARG A 205 17.12 6.74 18.48
N GLY A 206 17.51 6.07 19.56
CA GLY A 206 16.65 5.18 20.29
C GLY A 206 15.39 5.91 20.73
N ALA A 207 14.29 5.64 20.09
CA ALA A 207 13.02 5.74 20.76
C ALA A 207 12.99 4.54 21.71
N ALA A 208 13.12 4.82 22.97
CA ALA A 208 12.94 3.87 24.05
C ALA A 208 11.59 3.16 23.84
N ALA A 209 11.64 1.85 23.74
CA ALA A 209 10.49 0.98 23.84
C ALA A 209 10.03 0.94 25.30
N ASP A 210 9.50 2.03 25.79
CA ASP A 210 8.94 2.13 27.13
C ASP A 210 7.68 2.99 27.09
N SER A 211 6.63 2.41 26.52
CA SER A 211 5.27 2.74 26.92
C SER A 211 4.35 1.63 26.45
N HIS A 212 4.02 0.74 27.37
CA HIS A 212 2.81 -0.05 27.28
C HIS A 212 1.64 0.93 27.15
N GLY A 213 0.98 0.98 25.98
CA GLY A 213 -0.38 1.41 26.03
C GLY A 213 -0.95 2.39 25.04
N GLU A 214 -0.20 3.14 24.23
CA GLU A 214 -0.85 3.93 23.18
C GLU A 214 -0.21 3.70 21.80
N PRO A 215 -1.04 3.43 20.76
CA PRO A 215 -0.53 3.41 19.39
C PRO A 215 0.10 4.78 19.09
N ALA A 216 1.21 4.78 18.35
CA ALA A 216 1.87 6.02 17.95
C ALA A 216 0.81 7.01 17.41
N PRO A 217 0.63 8.17 18.02
CA PRO A 217 -0.58 8.99 17.87
C PRO A 217 -0.84 9.42 16.42
N THR A 218 0.20 9.71 15.64
CA THR A 218 0.07 10.21 14.26
C THR A 218 -0.47 9.20 13.25
N GLY A 219 -0.38 7.92 13.52
CA GLY A 219 -0.84 6.88 12.59
C GLY A 219 -2.22 6.31 12.93
N SER A 220 -2.88 6.74 14.00
CA SER A 220 -4.22 6.30 14.34
C SER A 220 -5.24 6.85 13.34
N GLN A 221 -6.37 6.16 13.17
CA GLN A 221 -7.44 6.66 12.31
C GLN A 221 -7.95 8.04 12.74
N ARG A 222 -8.01 8.30 14.06
CA ARG A 222 -8.40 9.59 14.61
C ARG A 222 -7.41 10.68 14.23
N ALA A 223 -6.10 10.42 14.39
CA ALA A 223 -5.06 11.36 14.02
C ALA A 223 -5.09 11.67 12.51
N LEU A 224 -5.30 10.67 11.67
CA LEU A 224 -5.44 10.86 10.22
C LEU A 224 -6.65 11.73 9.87
N ALA A 225 -7.77 11.59 10.58
CA ALA A 225 -8.93 12.45 10.42
C ALA A 225 -8.61 13.91 10.78
N GLU A 226 -7.93 14.14 11.90
CA GLU A 226 -7.48 15.47 12.35
C GLU A 226 -6.49 16.10 11.35
N ILE A 227 -5.48 15.32 10.89
CA ILE A 227 -4.53 15.72 9.86
C ILE A 227 -5.25 16.05 8.54
N ARG A 228 -6.26 15.27 8.13
CA ARG A 228 -7.02 15.53 6.91
C ARG A 228 -7.77 16.84 6.97
N VAL A 229 -8.41 17.17 8.09
CA VAL A 229 -9.12 18.43 8.27
C VAL A 229 -8.14 19.61 8.18
N ALA A 230 -7.06 19.57 8.94
CA ALA A 230 -6.04 20.62 8.94
C ALA A 230 -5.35 20.77 7.57
N LEU A 231 -5.18 19.66 6.84
CA LEU A 231 -4.62 19.68 5.49
C LEU A 231 -5.57 20.36 4.50
N ASP A 232 -6.90 20.15 4.63
CA ASP A 232 -7.90 20.84 3.80
C ASP A 232 -7.92 22.34 4.10
N GLU A 233 -7.78 22.75 5.36
CA GLU A 233 -7.68 24.17 5.76
C GLU A 233 -6.42 24.82 5.19
N ALA A 234 -5.27 24.21 5.36
CA ALA A 234 -4.00 24.71 4.81
C ALA A 234 -4.02 24.77 3.26
N ALA A 235 -4.66 23.81 2.61
CA ALA A 235 -4.85 23.79 1.17
C ALA A 235 -5.76 24.95 0.71
N ALA A 236 -6.82 25.26 1.47
CA ALA A 236 -7.71 26.37 1.19
C ALA A 236 -6.99 27.74 1.31
N GLU A 237 -6.16 27.93 2.32
CA GLU A 237 -5.32 29.11 2.48
C GLU A 237 -4.33 29.27 1.31
N ARG A 238 -3.71 28.17 0.90
CA ARG A 238 -2.79 28.12 -0.24
C ARG A 238 -3.50 28.28 -1.60
N ARG A 239 -4.80 28.03 -1.68
CA ARG A 239 -5.62 27.97 -2.92
C ARG A 239 -5.11 26.92 -3.92
N ALA A 240 -4.68 25.76 -3.43
CA ALA A 240 -4.33 24.61 -4.23
C ALA A 240 -4.52 23.35 -3.40
N TYR A 241 -5.09 22.31 -4.00
CA TYR A 241 -5.33 21.04 -3.31
C TYR A 241 -4.03 20.44 -2.78
N ALA A 242 -4.06 19.95 -1.55
CA ALA A 242 -2.97 19.22 -0.93
C ALA A 242 -3.40 17.77 -0.64
N ARG A 243 -2.54 16.83 -0.97
CA ARG A 243 -2.80 15.39 -0.87
C ARG A 243 -2.27 14.81 0.41
N LEU A 244 -3.00 13.83 0.93
CA LEU A 244 -2.55 12.99 2.02
C LEU A 244 -2.14 11.62 1.47
N ALA A 245 -0.93 11.20 1.78
CA ALA A 245 -0.40 9.91 1.42
C ALA A 245 -0.10 9.07 2.65
N THR A 246 -0.21 7.75 2.50
CA THR A 246 0.14 6.81 3.56
C THR A 246 0.98 5.66 3.03
N ALA A 247 1.68 4.97 3.94
CA ALA A 247 2.20 3.64 3.69
C ALA A 247 1.73 2.74 4.83
N SER A 248 1.12 1.63 4.48
CA SER A 248 0.77 0.60 5.44
C SER A 248 1.92 -0.39 5.54
N PRO A 249 2.31 -0.80 6.75
CA PRO A 249 3.30 -1.87 6.91
C PRO A 249 2.73 -3.20 6.41
N ALA A 250 3.62 -4.14 6.12
CA ALA A 250 3.26 -5.50 5.78
C ALA A 250 2.28 -6.09 6.80
N LEU A 251 1.41 -6.99 6.34
CA LEU A 251 0.36 -7.65 7.14
C LEU A 251 -0.80 -6.73 7.59
N GLY A 252 -0.72 -5.41 7.38
CA GLY A 252 -1.76 -4.44 7.72
C GLY A 252 -2.50 -3.85 6.53
N ILE A 253 -2.25 -4.35 5.32
CA ILE A 253 -2.78 -3.78 4.07
C ILE A 253 -4.31 -3.72 4.03
N PRO A 254 -5.09 -4.76 4.38
CA PRO A 254 -6.56 -4.68 4.33
C PRO A 254 -7.12 -3.63 5.28
N GLU A 255 -6.62 -3.56 6.51
CA GLU A 255 -7.07 -2.60 7.51
C GLU A 255 -6.62 -1.18 7.15
N GLY A 256 -5.39 -1.04 6.64
CA GLY A 256 -4.88 0.22 6.10
C GLY A 256 -5.73 0.74 4.94
N ALA A 257 -6.25 -0.14 4.09
CA ALA A 257 -7.13 0.23 3.00
C ALA A 257 -8.49 0.76 3.49
N VAL A 258 -9.06 0.17 4.56
CA VAL A 258 -10.28 0.69 5.18
C VAL A 258 -10.04 2.08 5.78
N VAL A 259 -8.94 2.25 6.52
CA VAL A 259 -8.56 3.55 7.09
C VAL A 259 -8.34 4.58 5.99
N ALA A 260 -7.60 4.22 4.94
CA ALA A 260 -7.36 5.11 3.81
C ALA A 260 -8.66 5.57 3.13
N ALA A 261 -9.61 4.66 2.95
CA ALA A 261 -10.90 4.98 2.36
C ALA A 261 -11.78 5.86 3.25
N PHE A 262 -11.73 5.64 4.57
CA PHE A 262 -12.52 6.41 5.55
C PHE A 262 -11.98 7.82 5.77
N GLU A 263 -10.66 8.01 5.67
CA GLU A 263 -10.01 9.30 5.97
C GLU A 263 -9.55 10.04 4.71
N ARG A 264 -10.12 9.72 3.55
CA ARG A 264 -9.85 10.38 2.26
C ARG A 264 -8.37 10.43 1.89
N ILE A 265 -7.64 9.33 2.12
CA ILE A 265 -6.26 9.23 1.70
C ILE A 265 -6.20 9.23 0.16
N ASP A 266 -5.38 10.13 -0.39
CA ASP A 266 -5.28 10.33 -1.83
C ASP A 266 -4.35 9.34 -2.50
N LEU A 267 -3.31 8.89 -1.77
CA LEU A 267 -2.28 8.02 -2.30
C LEU A 267 -1.76 7.07 -1.22
N THR A 268 -1.57 5.81 -1.57
CA THR A 268 -0.98 4.82 -0.67
C THR A 268 0.17 4.08 -1.36
N GLU A 269 1.20 3.74 -0.58
CA GLU A 269 2.25 2.84 -1.03
C GLU A 269 1.81 1.41 -0.68
N ALA A 270 1.55 0.60 -1.70
CA ALA A 270 1.09 -0.77 -1.53
C ALA A 270 1.56 -1.63 -2.71
N SER A 271 2.46 -2.57 -2.47
CA SER A 271 2.98 -3.48 -3.50
C SER A 271 3.12 -4.89 -2.93
N PRO A 272 2.35 -5.87 -3.41
CA PRO A 272 2.47 -7.24 -2.95
C PRO A 272 3.89 -7.81 -3.16
N MET A 273 4.56 -7.36 -4.22
CA MET A 273 5.92 -7.82 -4.51
C MET A 273 6.94 -7.35 -3.47
N VAL A 274 6.75 -6.17 -2.90
CA VAL A 274 7.60 -5.66 -1.83
C VAL A 274 7.42 -6.51 -0.57
N GLU A 275 6.19 -6.79 -0.17
CA GLU A 275 5.91 -7.64 0.98
C GLU A 275 6.47 -9.05 0.83
N ILE A 276 6.31 -9.67 -0.35
CA ILE A 276 6.80 -11.01 -0.61
C ILE A 276 8.34 -11.05 -0.59
N VAL A 277 8.99 -10.10 -1.27
CA VAL A 277 10.45 -10.14 -1.51
C VAL A 277 11.24 -9.49 -0.39
N ALA A 278 10.78 -8.34 0.12
CA ALA A 278 11.52 -7.58 1.11
C ALA A 278 11.12 -7.92 2.55
N ASP A 279 9.85 -8.21 2.79
CA ASP A 279 9.33 -8.47 4.13
C ASP A 279 9.12 -9.97 4.41
N GLY A 280 9.27 -10.83 3.40
CA GLY A 280 9.16 -12.28 3.53
C GLY A 280 7.74 -12.77 3.83
N VAL A 281 6.71 -12.00 3.46
CA VAL A 281 5.31 -12.38 3.63
C VAL A 281 4.97 -13.53 2.67
N ASP A 282 4.16 -14.47 3.15
CA ASP A 282 3.64 -15.54 2.31
C ASP A 282 2.96 -14.99 1.05
N PRO A 283 3.32 -15.47 -0.16
CA PRO A 283 2.81 -14.91 -1.41
C PRO A 283 1.29 -14.95 -1.56
N ASP A 284 0.65 -16.06 -1.16
CA ASP A 284 -0.80 -16.20 -1.27
C ASP A 284 -1.50 -15.21 -0.34
N ARG A 285 -0.94 -14.99 0.84
CA ARG A 285 -1.41 -14.01 1.79
C ARG A 285 -1.25 -12.59 1.27
N ALA A 286 -0.06 -12.18 0.85
CA ALA A 286 0.19 -10.86 0.31
C ALA A 286 -0.74 -10.56 -0.87
N LEU A 287 -0.87 -11.50 -1.81
CA LEU A 287 -1.77 -11.34 -2.96
C LEU A 287 -3.23 -11.25 -2.54
N SER A 288 -3.69 -12.06 -1.58
CA SER A 288 -5.06 -12.01 -1.09
C SER A 288 -5.37 -10.67 -0.40
N ASP A 289 -4.49 -10.20 0.47
CA ASP A 289 -4.62 -8.92 1.18
C ASP A 289 -4.65 -7.74 0.21
N HIS A 290 -3.77 -7.73 -0.79
CA HIS A 290 -3.76 -6.68 -1.81
C HIS A 290 -4.97 -6.74 -2.74
N ALA A 291 -5.48 -7.93 -3.09
CA ALA A 291 -6.70 -8.06 -3.89
C ALA A 291 -7.91 -7.43 -3.20
N PHE A 292 -8.02 -7.61 -1.88
CA PHE A 292 -9.04 -6.93 -1.07
C PHE A 292 -8.84 -5.41 -1.07
N ALA A 293 -7.62 -4.95 -0.80
CA ALA A 293 -7.28 -3.54 -0.70
C ALA A 293 -7.52 -2.79 -2.03
N HIS A 294 -7.13 -3.38 -3.16
CA HIS A 294 -7.32 -2.75 -4.49
C HIS A 294 -8.78 -2.44 -4.78
N ARG A 295 -9.73 -3.28 -4.34
CA ARG A 295 -11.16 -3.02 -4.51
C ARG A 295 -11.62 -1.81 -3.70
N LEU A 296 -11.12 -1.65 -2.48
CA LEU A 296 -11.41 -0.47 -1.65
C LEU A 296 -10.75 0.79 -2.21
N TYR A 297 -9.48 0.72 -2.62
CA TYR A 297 -8.78 1.85 -3.23
C TYR A 297 -9.47 2.34 -4.52
N ARG A 298 -9.92 1.40 -5.37
CA ARG A 298 -10.74 1.74 -6.54
C ARG A 298 -11.99 2.51 -6.15
N ARG A 299 -12.74 2.03 -5.17
CA ARG A 299 -13.99 2.69 -4.73
C ARG A 299 -13.71 4.05 -4.14
N ALA A 300 -12.71 4.16 -3.28
CA ALA A 300 -12.29 5.41 -2.66
C ALA A 300 -11.65 6.40 -3.65
N GLY A 301 -11.20 5.95 -4.82
CA GLY A 301 -10.42 6.76 -5.76
C GLY A 301 -9.03 7.09 -5.23
N THR A 302 -8.45 6.18 -4.44
CA THR A 302 -7.09 6.30 -3.91
C THR A 302 -6.08 5.80 -4.94
N LEU A 303 -5.02 6.58 -5.18
CA LEU A 303 -3.91 6.18 -6.04
C LEU A 303 -3.01 5.18 -5.31
N VAL A 304 -2.50 4.20 -6.04
CA VAL A 304 -1.62 3.16 -5.48
C VAL A 304 -0.23 3.28 -6.09
N VAL A 305 0.77 3.52 -5.24
CA VAL A 305 2.18 3.52 -5.65
C VAL A 305 2.73 2.11 -5.56
N ILE A 306 3.19 1.60 -6.69
CA ILE A 306 3.92 0.34 -6.80
C ILE A 306 5.40 0.66 -6.85
N SER A 307 6.06 0.56 -5.69
CA SER A 307 7.49 0.88 -5.57
C SER A 307 8.37 -0.15 -6.27
N ALA A 308 9.48 0.33 -6.84
CA ALA A 308 10.56 -0.51 -7.34
C ALA A 308 11.77 -0.54 -6.37
N GLY A 309 11.76 0.34 -5.35
CA GLY A 309 12.94 0.62 -4.52
C GLY A 309 13.44 -0.55 -3.67
N PRO A 310 12.64 -1.11 -2.75
CA PRO A 310 13.09 -2.17 -1.84
C PRO A 310 13.43 -3.48 -2.54
N LEU A 311 12.82 -3.73 -3.70
CA LEU A 311 13.02 -4.95 -4.50
C LEU A 311 14.46 -5.07 -5.05
N VAL A 312 15.23 -4.01 -4.98
CA VAL A 312 16.53 -3.91 -5.62
C VAL A 312 17.67 -3.68 -4.62
N VAL A 313 17.36 -3.22 -3.40
CA VAL A 313 18.36 -2.81 -2.40
C VAL A 313 19.02 -3.99 -1.68
N ALA A 314 18.49 -5.19 -1.83
CA ALA A 314 19.07 -6.38 -1.20
C ALA A 314 19.73 -7.32 -2.24
N PRO A 315 20.85 -6.95 -2.85
CA PRO A 315 21.57 -7.85 -3.77
C PRO A 315 22.03 -9.13 -3.06
N ASP A 316 22.25 -9.06 -1.74
CA ASP A 316 22.78 -10.16 -0.95
C ASP A 316 21.69 -11.04 -0.32
N LEU A 317 20.45 -10.58 -0.22
CA LEU A 317 19.37 -11.33 0.41
C LEU A 317 18.61 -12.23 -0.56
N THR A 318 18.63 -11.94 -1.84
CA THR A 318 17.75 -12.62 -2.79
C THR A 318 18.39 -13.77 -3.57
N LEU A 319 19.62 -14.18 -3.40
CA LEU A 319 20.17 -15.40 -4.05
C LEU A 319 21.69 -15.57 -3.87
N GLY A 320 22.40 -14.71 -3.13
CA GLY A 320 23.87 -14.81 -2.99
C GLY A 320 24.63 -14.63 -4.31
N ILE A 321 23.96 -14.22 -5.38
CA ILE A 321 24.56 -14.02 -6.70
C ILE A 321 24.72 -12.53 -6.94
N PRO A 322 25.94 -12.00 -7.00
CA PRO A 322 26.20 -10.65 -7.45
C PRO A 322 25.56 -10.47 -8.83
N SER A 323 24.56 -9.60 -8.93
CA SER A 323 23.94 -9.29 -10.22
C SER A 323 24.38 -7.92 -10.69
N ASP A 324 24.64 -7.81 -12.00
CA ASP A 324 24.91 -6.52 -12.61
C ASP A 324 23.69 -5.58 -12.55
N ALA A 325 23.92 -4.31 -12.74
CA ALA A 325 22.87 -3.30 -12.64
C ALA A 325 21.69 -3.52 -13.62
N PRO A 326 21.88 -3.90 -14.88
CA PRO A 326 20.77 -4.21 -15.78
C PRO A 326 19.92 -5.39 -15.30
N THR A 327 20.53 -6.41 -14.72
CA THR A 327 19.82 -7.57 -14.18
C THR A 327 18.99 -7.19 -12.96
N ARG A 328 19.54 -6.39 -12.03
CA ARG A 328 18.76 -5.88 -10.89
C ARG A 328 17.58 -5.04 -11.33
N ALA A 329 17.83 -4.08 -12.22
CA ALA A 329 16.79 -3.21 -12.77
C ALA A 329 15.71 -3.99 -13.53
N GLY A 330 16.10 -5.02 -14.28
CA GLY A 330 15.19 -5.91 -14.98
C GLY A 330 14.31 -6.72 -14.04
N ARG A 331 14.85 -7.25 -12.95
CA ARG A 331 14.05 -7.92 -11.91
C ARG A 331 13.04 -6.98 -11.28
N ALA A 332 13.45 -5.78 -10.90
CA ALA A 332 12.54 -4.76 -10.37
C ALA A 332 11.43 -4.41 -11.36
N LEU A 333 11.76 -4.27 -12.63
CA LEU A 333 10.80 -4.02 -13.71
C LEU A 333 9.80 -5.18 -13.87
N ALA A 334 10.25 -6.44 -13.81
CA ALA A 334 9.41 -7.63 -13.89
C ALA A 334 8.38 -7.66 -12.75
N LEU A 335 8.85 -7.48 -11.52
CA LEU A 335 7.99 -7.48 -10.33
C LEU A 335 7.02 -6.31 -10.32
N GLN A 336 7.45 -5.15 -10.81
CA GLN A 336 6.58 -3.98 -10.96
C GLN A 336 5.52 -4.20 -12.04
N ALA A 337 5.88 -4.82 -13.17
CA ALA A 337 4.93 -5.18 -14.21
C ALA A 337 3.88 -6.15 -13.71
N LEU A 338 4.28 -7.17 -12.94
CA LEU A 338 3.37 -8.12 -12.30
C LEU A 338 2.43 -7.44 -11.30
N ALA A 339 2.97 -6.59 -10.42
CA ALA A 339 2.16 -5.89 -9.43
C ALA A 339 1.14 -4.95 -10.09
N ALA A 340 1.54 -4.25 -11.16
CA ALA A 340 0.63 -3.39 -11.91
C ALA A 340 -0.47 -4.19 -12.64
N ALA A 341 -0.11 -5.30 -13.28
CA ALA A 341 -1.06 -6.20 -13.92
C ALA A 341 -2.02 -6.80 -12.87
N PHE A 342 -1.50 -7.25 -11.74
CA PHE A 342 -2.30 -7.79 -10.63
C PHE A 342 -3.30 -6.75 -10.09
N ALA A 343 -2.87 -5.49 -9.93
CA ALA A 343 -3.75 -4.41 -9.49
C ALA A 343 -4.89 -4.16 -10.50
N ARG A 344 -4.59 -4.19 -11.82
CA ARG A 344 -5.63 -4.09 -12.88
C ARG A 344 -6.61 -5.25 -12.86
N HIS A 345 -6.13 -6.49 -12.71
CA HIS A 345 -7.00 -7.68 -12.59
C HIS A 345 -7.91 -7.64 -11.35
N ASN A 346 -7.55 -6.87 -10.32
CA ASN A 346 -8.38 -6.58 -9.15
C ASN A 346 -9.19 -5.28 -9.30
N GLY A 347 -9.24 -4.73 -10.50
CA GLY A 347 -10.15 -3.65 -10.89
C GLY A 347 -9.60 -2.24 -10.72
N LEU A 348 -8.34 -2.03 -10.29
CA LEU A 348 -7.73 -0.71 -10.31
C LEU A 348 -7.53 -0.23 -11.75
N PRO A 349 -8.01 0.95 -12.12
CA PRO A 349 -7.75 1.52 -13.43
C PRO A 349 -6.28 1.96 -13.55
N SER A 350 -5.75 1.97 -14.77
CA SER A 350 -4.32 2.27 -15.02
C SER A 350 -3.90 3.65 -14.53
N ASP A 351 -4.77 4.63 -14.61
CA ASP A 351 -4.54 6.00 -14.13
C ASP A 351 -4.51 6.14 -12.58
N ALA A 352 -5.02 5.12 -11.87
CA ALA A 352 -4.90 5.04 -10.42
C ALA A 352 -3.63 4.32 -9.96
N ILE A 353 -2.84 3.75 -10.87
CA ILE A 353 -1.60 3.06 -10.56
C ILE A 353 -0.42 3.99 -10.85
N VAL A 354 0.42 4.21 -9.84
CA VAL A 354 1.62 5.04 -9.92
C VAL A 354 2.83 4.12 -9.83
N LEU A 355 3.70 4.11 -10.82
CA LEU A 355 4.89 3.27 -10.81
C LEU A 355 6.07 4.03 -10.20
N GLY A 356 6.66 3.48 -9.15
CA GLY A 356 7.93 3.97 -8.61
C GLY A 356 9.04 3.81 -9.65
N ALA A 357 9.70 4.90 -9.99
CA ALA A 357 10.82 4.92 -10.92
C ALA A 357 12.08 5.41 -10.19
N LEU A 358 13.23 4.98 -10.66
CA LEU A 358 14.53 5.39 -10.14
C LEU A 358 14.74 5.07 -8.66
N PRO A 359 14.95 3.80 -8.33
CA PRO A 359 15.36 3.43 -6.99
C PRO A 359 16.71 4.08 -6.62
N ALA A 360 16.91 4.34 -5.34
CA ALA A 360 18.07 5.05 -4.80
C ALA A 360 19.44 4.54 -5.31
N TRP A 361 19.57 3.23 -5.49
CA TRP A 361 20.82 2.61 -5.92
C TRP A 361 21.25 3.00 -7.34
N VAL A 362 20.34 3.42 -8.22
CA VAL A 362 20.69 3.91 -9.57
C VAL A 362 21.64 5.09 -9.49
N CYS A 363 21.51 5.89 -8.44
CA CYS A 363 22.35 7.07 -8.21
C CYS A 363 23.77 6.73 -7.73
N GLU A 364 23.97 5.55 -7.16
CA GLU A 364 25.27 5.08 -6.65
C GLU A 364 26.12 4.39 -7.72
N GLU A 365 25.50 4.02 -8.83
CA GLU A 365 26.12 3.27 -9.90
C GLU A 365 26.87 4.16 -10.92
N PRO A 366 27.85 3.63 -11.64
CA PRO A 366 28.51 4.37 -12.73
C PRO A 366 27.54 4.82 -13.82
N ASN A 367 27.71 6.03 -14.33
CA ASN A 367 26.86 6.64 -15.36
C ASN A 367 25.35 6.68 -14.99
N PRO A 368 25.04 7.20 -13.83
CA PRO A 368 23.69 7.16 -13.30
C PRO A 368 22.67 7.85 -14.22
N GLY A 369 23.04 8.96 -14.91
CA GLY A 369 22.16 9.67 -15.83
C GLY A 369 21.69 8.83 -17.02
N THR A 370 22.61 8.07 -17.64
CA THR A 370 22.27 7.18 -18.75
C THR A 370 21.27 6.10 -18.34
N ARG A 371 21.43 5.55 -17.14
CA ARG A 371 20.55 4.53 -16.57
C ARG A 371 19.19 5.09 -16.23
N ALA A 372 19.15 6.24 -15.56
CA ALA A 372 17.91 6.92 -15.22
C ALA A 372 17.05 7.21 -16.46
N ILE A 373 17.67 7.75 -17.51
CA ILE A 373 16.99 8.01 -18.78
C ILE A 373 16.43 6.71 -19.37
N ALA A 374 17.21 5.63 -19.38
CA ALA A 374 16.77 4.35 -19.90
C ALA A 374 15.59 3.77 -19.11
N GLU A 375 15.68 3.80 -17.78
CA GLU A 375 14.63 3.27 -16.90
C GLU A 375 13.31 4.03 -17.03
N VAL A 376 13.37 5.36 -17.07
CA VAL A 376 12.18 6.18 -17.21
C VAL A 376 11.55 6.03 -18.59
N ALA A 377 12.36 6.10 -19.65
CA ALA A 377 11.88 5.94 -21.02
C ALA A 377 11.27 4.56 -21.26
N LEU A 378 11.86 3.51 -20.68
CA LEU A 378 11.33 2.15 -20.78
C LEU A 378 10.00 2.00 -20.07
N ARG A 379 9.86 2.54 -18.85
CA ARG A 379 8.56 2.53 -18.14
C ARG A 379 7.48 3.28 -18.90
N ARG A 380 7.81 4.41 -19.52
CA ARG A 380 6.88 5.14 -20.38
C ARG A 380 6.44 4.35 -21.59
N ALA A 381 7.36 3.63 -22.23
CA ALA A 381 7.05 2.81 -23.38
C ALA A 381 6.17 1.59 -23.01
N LEU A 382 6.45 0.97 -21.85
CA LEU A 382 5.74 -0.23 -21.41
C LEU A 382 4.39 0.07 -20.72
N PHE A 383 4.30 1.22 -20.06
CA PHE A 383 3.18 1.61 -19.23
C PHE A 383 2.73 3.07 -19.52
N PRO A 384 2.26 3.34 -20.75
CA PRO A 384 1.97 4.72 -21.17
C PRO A 384 0.89 5.42 -20.34
N ASP A 385 -0.07 4.65 -19.82
CA ASP A 385 -1.23 5.15 -19.08
C ASP A 385 -0.99 5.27 -17.56
N HIS A 386 0.21 4.89 -17.08
CA HIS A 386 0.52 4.92 -15.67
C HIS A 386 1.31 6.19 -15.31
N ALA A 387 1.01 6.78 -14.17
CA ALA A 387 1.84 7.84 -13.60
C ALA A 387 3.18 7.27 -13.08
N LEU A 388 4.20 8.11 -13.00
CA LEU A 388 5.49 7.73 -12.42
C LEU A 388 5.72 8.51 -11.12
N ALA A 389 6.26 7.83 -10.12
CA ALA A 389 6.75 8.44 -8.89
C ALA A 389 8.27 8.27 -8.80
N PHE A 390 8.94 9.31 -8.32
CA PHE A 390 10.38 9.29 -8.07
C PHE A 390 10.59 9.41 -6.58
N GLU A 391 11.28 8.43 -6.00
CA GLU A 391 11.77 8.53 -4.64
C GLU A 391 13.15 9.17 -4.69
N GLU A 392 13.30 10.30 -3.98
CA GLU A 392 14.61 10.87 -3.80
C GLU A 392 15.38 10.03 -2.78
N PRO A 393 16.51 9.43 -3.15
CA PRO A 393 17.39 8.84 -2.16
C PRO A 393 17.89 9.93 -1.21
N GLU A 394 18.31 9.58 -0.01
CA GLU A 394 18.91 10.46 1.00
C GLU A 394 20.21 11.16 0.51
N LEU A 395 20.32 11.42 -0.77
CA LEU A 395 21.48 12.02 -1.38
C LEU A 395 21.52 13.52 -1.11
N ARG A 396 22.74 14.00 -0.89
CA ARG A 396 23.07 15.42 -0.71
C ARG A 396 22.28 16.28 -1.71
N ALA A 397 21.59 17.29 -1.21
CA ALA A 397 20.65 18.17 -1.91
C ALA A 397 21.10 18.65 -3.32
N ASP A 398 22.41 18.74 -3.53
CA ASP A 398 23.02 19.23 -4.79
C ASP A 398 22.88 18.24 -5.95
N ARG A 399 22.84 16.93 -5.68
CA ARG A 399 22.68 15.90 -6.71
C ARG A 399 21.23 15.65 -7.08
N ALA A 400 20.33 15.82 -6.14
CA ALA A 400 18.90 15.57 -6.33
C ALA A 400 18.29 16.52 -7.37
N ALA A 401 18.61 17.81 -7.33
CA ALA A 401 18.16 18.79 -8.31
C ALA A 401 18.65 18.46 -9.72
N THR A 402 19.90 18.00 -9.84
CA THR A 402 20.46 17.58 -11.12
C THR A 402 19.75 16.34 -11.65
N TRP A 403 19.43 15.39 -10.79
CA TRP A 403 18.70 14.17 -11.13
C TRP A 403 17.28 14.44 -11.58
N LEU A 404 16.54 15.25 -10.84
CA LEU A 404 15.18 15.62 -11.18
C LEU A 404 15.16 16.33 -12.53
N SER A 405 16.14 17.21 -12.80
CA SER A 405 16.29 17.89 -14.07
C SER A 405 16.53 16.93 -15.24
N VAL A 406 17.40 15.94 -15.06
CA VAL A 406 17.69 14.91 -16.07
C VAL A 406 16.46 14.02 -16.32
N VAL A 407 15.76 13.62 -15.27
CA VAL A 407 14.58 12.76 -15.37
C VAL A 407 13.41 13.49 -16.00
N THR A 408 13.14 14.74 -15.57
CA THR A 408 12.08 15.55 -16.16
C THR A 408 12.38 15.93 -17.60
N ALA A 409 13.63 16.19 -17.95
CA ALA A 409 14.04 16.43 -19.33
C ALA A 409 13.86 15.22 -20.25
N SER A 410 13.89 14.01 -19.71
CA SER A 410 13.61 12.78 -20.46
C SER A 410 12.10 12.45 -20.57
N LEU A 411 11.21 13.28 -20.04
CA LEU A 411 9.77 13.05 -19.98
C LEU A 411 8.95 14.07 -20.81
N PRO A 412 9.15 14.22 -22.12
CA PRO A 412 8.59 15.32 -22.90
C PRO A 412 7.06 15.36 -22.99
N HIS A 413 6.33 14.32 -22.64
CA HIS A 413 4.86 14.26 -22.76
C HIS A 413 4.16 13.63 -21.57
N ALA A 414 4.82 13.59 -20.44
CA ALA A 414 4.26 12.87 -19.33
C ALA A 414 3.34 13.74 -18.48
N GLY A 415 2.09 13.38 -18.43
CA GLY A 415 1.24 13.62 -17.27
C GLY A 415 1.84 12.87 -16.05
N ALA A 416 3.13 13.07 -15.79
CA ALA A 416 3.85 12.40 -14.73
C ALA A 416 3.46 13.03 -13.41
N THR A 417 2.90 12.21 -12.53
CA THR A 417 2.91 12.47 -11.11
C THR A 417 4.32 12.16 -10.65
N ALA A 418 5.22 13.13 -10.63
CA ALA A 418 6.51 12.94 -9.99
C ALA A 418 6.30 13.20 -8.50
N LEU A 419 6.49 12.16 -7.70
CA LEU A 419 6.62 12.25 -6.26
C LEU A 419 8.09 12.43 -5.95
N VAL A 420 8.48 13.63 -5.58
CA VAL A 420 9.79 13.86 -4.99
C VAL A 420 9.63 13.68 -3.49
N ARG A 421 10.15 12.59 -2.95
CA ARG A 421 10.10 12.28 -1.54
C ARG A 421 11.34 12.83 -0.86
N GLN A 422 11.19 13.88 -0.05
CA GLN A 422 12.25 14.40 0.81
C GLN A 422 11.88 14.26 2.28
N ARG A 423 12.89 14.16 3.14
CA ARG A 423 12.73 14.21 4.59
C ARG A 423 12.63 15.66 5.09
N ALA A 424 11.96 15.84 6.23
CA ALA A 424 11.64 17.12 6.85
C ALA A 424 12.83 18.02 7.26
N ALA A 425 14.09 17.54 7.18
CA ALA A 425 15.28 18.34 7.50
C ALA A 425 15.56 19.50 6.52
N ALA A 426 14.94 19.51 5.36
CA ALA A 426 15.09 20.57 4.37
C ALA A 426 14.01 21.65 4.56
N LYS A 427 14.32 22.91 4.22
CA LYS A 427 13.33 24.00 4.21
C LYS A 427 12.28 23.75 3.12
N PRO A 428 11.00 23.50 3.44
CA PRO A 428 9.99 23.06 2.47
C PRO A 428 9.87 24.00 1.27
N ALA A 429 9.83 25.32 1.52
CA ALA A 429 9.72 26.30 0.46
C ALA A 429 10.93 26.33 -0.50
N GLU A 430 12.12 26.02 0.00
CA GLU A 430 13.31 25.93 -0.84
C GLU A 430 13.27 24.69 -1.72
N VAL A 431 12.89 23.53 -1.15
CA VAL A 431 12.67 22.27 -1.88
C VAL A 431 11.64 22.48 -2.98
N ALA A 432 10.46 22.99 -2.65
CA ALA A 432 9.40 23.23 -3.61
C ALA A 432 9.85 24.15 -4.75
N ARG A 433 10.49 25.27 -4.43
CA ARG A 433 11.00 26.23 -5.43
C ARG A 433 12.04 25.61 -6.34
N ARG A 434 13.04 24.91 -5.78
CA ARG A 434 14.12 24.26 -6.57
C ARG A 434 13.57 23.17 -7.47
N THR A 435 12.66 22.33 -6.97
CA THR A 435 12.03 21.26 -7.73
C THR A 435 11.22 21.83 -8.89
N ARG A 436 10.42 22.89 -8.67
CA ARG A 436 9.64 23.52 -9.74
C ARG A 436 10.54 24.16 -10.79
N ALA A 437 11.55 24.92 -10.39
CA ALA A 437 12.51 25.51 -11.33
C ALA A 437 13.22 24.45 -12.18
N ALA A 438 13.65 23.34 -11.56
CA ALA A 438 14.26 22.24 -12.30
C ALA A 438 13.28 21.60 -13.30
N THR A 439 12.00 21.48 -12.93
CA THR A 439 10.95 20.95 -13.82
C THR A 439 10.68 21.87 -15.00
N GLU A 440 10.64 23.17 -14.78
CA GLU A 440 10.45 24.17 -15.84
C GLU A 440 11.61 24.11 -16.86
N VAL A 441 12.86 24.14 -16.37
CA VAL A 441 14.05 24.00 -17.24
C VAL A 441 14.02 22.68 -18.00
N ALA A 442 13.66 21.58 -17.34
CA ALA A 442 13.56 20.29 -17.98
C ALA A 442 12.49 20.25 -19.07
N ALA A 443 11.34 20.88 -18.84
CA ALA A 443 10.28 20.98 -19.83
C ALA A 443 10.70 21.82 -21.05
N GLU A 444 11.41 22.93 -20.82
CA GLU A 444 11.98 23.74 -21.90
C GLU A 444 13.01 22.97 -22.73
N VAL A 445 13.93 22.24 -22.07
CA VAL A 445 14.93 21.42 -22.76
C VAL A 445 14.23 20.30 -23.56
N ALA A 446 13.23 19.65 -22.99
CA ALA A 446 12.47 18.62 -23.68
C ALA A 446 11.74 19.16 -24.92
N ALA A 447 11.13 20.34 -24.81
CA ALA A 447 10.48 21.00 -25.95
C ALA A 447 11.46 21.41 -27.04
N ALA A 448 12.68 21.86 -26.66
CA ALA A 448 13.69 22.28 -27.59
C ALA A 448 14.43 21.12 -28.31
N THR A 449 14.46 19.94 -27.69
CA THR A 449 15.26 18.81 -28.21
C THR A 449 14.48 17.79 -29.02
N GLU A 450 13.16 17.93 -29.13
CA GLU A 450 12.23 16.90 -29.62
C GLU A 450 12.47 15.54 -28.95
N ALA A 451 11.41 14.77 -28.72
CA ALA A 451 11.54 13.46 -28.08
C ALA A 451 12.39 12.51 -28.95
N ARG A 452 13.67 12.42 -28.67
CA ARG A 452 14.58 11.52 -29.40
C ARG A 452 14.45 10.10 -28.85
N PRO A 453 14.41 9.07 -29.71
CA PRO A 453 14.44 7.69 -29.25
C PRO A 453 15.72 7.42 -28.47
N LEU A 454 15.70 6.45 -27.55
CA LEU A 454 16.90 5.98 -26.86
C LEU A 454 17.97 5.55 -27.88
N THR A 455 19.20 5.98 -27.69
CA THR A 455 20.33 5.63 -28.55
C THR A 455 21.54 5.23 -27.70
N GLY A 456 22.52 4.58 -28.35
CA GLY A 456 23.79 4.24 -27.73
C GLY A 456 23.66 3.44 -26.44
N ARG A 457 24.39 3.84 -25.40
CA ARG A 457 24.44 3.11 -24.11
C ARG A 457 23.12 3.02 -23.39
N ALA A 458 22.25 4.03 -23.50
CA ALA A 458 20.93 4.01 -22.84
C ALA A 458 20.01 2.96 -23.47
N LEU A 459 20.02 2.82 -24.79
CA LEU A 459 19.28 1.79 -25.51
C LEU A 459 19.77 0.38 -25.15
N GLU A 460 21.09 0.21 -25.11
CA GLU A 460 21.70 -1.08 -24.77
C GLU A 460 21.34 -1.50 -23.33
N TYR A 461 21.42 -0.57 -22.39
CA TYR A 461 20.98 -0.81 -21.01
C TYR A 461 19.50 -1.19 -20.93
N ALA A 462 18.63 -0.48 -21.65
CA ALA A 462 17.21 -0.78 -21.69
C ALA A 462 16.90 -2.18 -22.25
N LYS A 463 17.60 -2.60 -23.31
CA LYS A 463 17.49 -3.95 -23.88
C LYS A 463 17.89 -5.03 -22.87
N GLN A 464 19.01 -4.81 -22.17
CA GLN A 464 19.46 -5.75 -21.13
C GLN A 464 18.46 -5.84 -19.97
N MET A 465 17.87 -4.71 -19.57
CA MET A 465 16.78 -4.70 -18.56
C MET A 465 15.58 -5.52 -19.01
N VAL A 466 15.09 -5.32 -20.24
CA VAL A 466 13.92 -6.07 -20.75
C VAL A 466 14.23 -7.56 -20.77
N ALA A 467 15.37 -7.95 -21.33
CA ALA A 467 15.77 -9.35 -21.37
C ALA A 467 15.90 -9.98 -19.97
N ALA A 468 16.40 -9.23 -18.99
CA ALA A 468 16.48 -9.69 -17.61
C ALA A 468 15.07 -9.79 -16.96
N ALA A 469 14.18 -8.84 -17.27
CA ALA A 469 12.80 -8.86 -16.79
C ALA A 469 12.02 -10.07 -17.34
N GLU A 470 12.13 -10.35 -18.62
CA GLU A 470 11.48 -11.49 -19.27
C GLU A 470 11.96 -12.81 -18.66
N ARG A 471 13.28 -13.00 -18.55
CA ARG A 471 13.83 -14.18 -17.86
C ARG A 471 13.35 -14.32 -16.43
N THR A 472 13.15 -13.22 -15.71
CA THR A 472 12.62 -13.26 -14.34
C THR A 472 11.18 -13.74 -14.33
N LEU A 473 10.34 -13.26 -15.24
CA LEU A 473 8.93 -13.70 -15.34
C LEU A 473 8.83 -15.17 -15.76
N GLU A 474 9.62 -15.59 -16.74
CA GLU A 474 9.68 -17.00 -17.20
C GLU A 474 10.06 -17.93 -16.02
N ARG A 475 11.14 -17.61 -15.32
CA ARG A 475 11.56 -18.40 -14.16
C ARG A 475 10.53 -18.38 -13.03
N LEU A 476 9.84 -17.27 -12.81
CA LEU A 476 8.79 -17.18 -11.80
C LEU A 476 7.59 -18.05 -12.18
N ALA A 477 7.29 -18.19 -13.48
CA ALA A 477 6.25 -19.10 -13.97
C ALA A 477 6.63 -20.58 -13.76
N ASP A 478 7.90 -20.93 -14.00
CA ASP A 478 8.39 -22.32 -13.94
C ASP A 478 8.68 -22.77 -12.50
N ASP A 479 9.37 -21.95 -11.73
CA ASP A 479 9.95 -22.29 -10.43
C ASP A 479 9.17 -21.67 -9.24
N GLY A 480 8.18 -20.81 -9.53
CA GLY A 480 7.41 -20.08 -8.52
C GLY A 480 8.24 -19.05 -7.74
N TRP A 481 7.73 -18.63 -6.60
CA TRP A 481 8.30 -17.54 -5.78
C TRP A 481 9.72 -17.78 -5.27
N ARG A 482 10.18 -19.04 -5.24
CA ARG A 482 11.56 -19.40 -4.81
C ARG A 482 12.64 -18.68 -5.62
N VAL A 483 12.34 -18.33 -6.87
CA VAL A 483 13.25 -17.60 -7.76
C VAL A 483 13.53 -16.17 -7.29
N VAL A 484 12.58 -15.58 -6.61
CA VAL A 484 12.61 -14.16 -6.23
C VAL A 484 12.91 -13.98 -4.75
N ALA A 485 12.40 -14.91 -3.91
CA ALA A 485 12.52 -14.86 -2.45
C ALA A 485 13.81 -15.51 -1.91
N GLY A 486 14.60 -16.18 -2.76
CA GLY A 486 15.80 -16.93 -2.34
C GLY A 486 15.47 -18.31 -1.75
N ALA A 487 16.40 -19.26 -1.92
CA ALA A 487 16.21 -20.64 -1.45
C ALA A 487 16.13 -20.76 0.09
N ASP A 488 16.71 -19.82 0.82
CA ASP A 488 16.75 -19.83 2.29
C ASP A 488 15.47 -19.28 2.95
N HIS A 489 14.56 -18.65 2.18
CA HIS A 489 13.27 -18.21 2.70
C HIS A 489 12.20 -19.30 2.70
N GLY A 490 12.53 -20.50 2.26
CA GLY A 490 11.62 -21.66 2.33
C GLY A 490 11.19 -22.07 3.74
N GLY A 491 11.86 -21.57 4.78
CA GLY A 491 11.46 -21.73 6.17
C GLY A 491 10.51 -20.62 6.67
N VAL A 492 10.56 -19.48 6.03
CA VAL A 492 9.79 -18.30 6.43
C VAL A 492 8.38 -18.32 5.83
N ALA A 493 8.24 -18.78 4.60
CA ALA A 493 6.94 -18.98 3.97
C ALA A 493 6.08 -20.01 4.73
N SER A 494 6.70 -20.98 5.40
CA SER A 494 6.03 -21.98 6.24
C SER A 494 5.84 -21.54 7.69
N GLY A 495 6.63 -20.59 8.21
CA GLY A 495 6.61 -20.17 9.62
C GLY A 495 5.47 -19.22 9.96
N ILE A 496 5.01 -18.39 9.02
CA ILE A 496 3.80 -17.58 9.17
C ILE A 496 2.53 -18.44 9.07
N GLY A 497 2.67 -19.69 8.64
CA GLY A 497 1.60 -20.64 8.41
C GLY A 497 0.83 -21.14 9.65
N GLY A 498 1.24 -20.75 10.87
CA GLY A 498 0.51 -21.18 12.08
C GLY A 498 -0.74 -20.37 12.37
N ARG A 499 -0.74 -19.05 12.14
CA ARG A 499 -1.85 -18.14 12.50
C ARG A 499 -2.03 -16.98 11.54
N GLY A 500 -1.51 -17.00 10.37
CA GLY A 500 -1.66 -16.00 9.34
C GLY A 500 -1.83 -16.64 7.98
N ALA A 501 -2.13 -17.94 7.98
CA ALA A 501 -2.35 -18.71 6.76
C ALA A 501 -3.51 -18.11 5.95
N VAL A 502 -3.38 -18.20 4.67
CA VAL A 502 -4.48 -18.01 3.74
C VAL A 502 -5.53 -19.07 4.05
N MET A 503 -6.76 -18.63 4.23
CA MET A 503 -7.91 -19.50 4.42
C MET A 503 -8.63 -19.65 3.09
N ASP A 504 -9.07 -20.84 2.75
CA ASP A 504 -9.99 -21.00 1.64
C ASP A 504 -11.24 -20.19 1.95
N ARG A 505 -11.62 -19.32 1.03
CA ARG A 505 -12.84 -18.53 1.21
C ARG A 505 -14.06 -19.44 1.25
N GLY A 506 -14.06 -20.56 0.52
CA GLY A 506 -15.15 -21.51 0.47
C GLY A 506 -16.49 -20.80 0.36
N ASP A 507 -17.32 -21.00 1.37
CA ASP A 507 -18.59 -20.30 1.53
C ASP A 507 -18.47 -18.94 2.26
N ALA A 508 -17.26 -18.42 2.47
CA ALA A 508 -17.08 -17.12 3.11
C ALA A 508 -17.73 -16.01 2.29
N PHE A 509 -18.57 -15.26 2.97
CA PHE A 509 -19.27 -14.14 2.36
C PHE A 509 -18.32 -12.97 2.09
N ASP A 510 -18.35 -12.45 0.85
CA ASP A 510 -17.61 -11.25 0.47
C ASP A 510 -18.57 -10.12 0.10
N PRO A 511 -18.93 -9.24 1.03
CA PRO A 511 -19.86 -8.15 0.75
C PRO A 511 -19.31 -7.17 -0.30
N LEU A 512 -17.99 -7.04 -0.44
CA LEU A 512 -17.40 -6.20 -1.50
C LEU A 512 -17.62 -6.75 -2.91
N ALA A 513 -17.81 -8.06 -3.04
CA ALA A 513 -18.13 -8.69 -4.32
C ALA A 513 -19.62 -8.55 -4.67
N THR A 514 -20.49 -8.50 -3.66
CA THR A 514 -21.95 -8.51 -3.81
C THR A 514 -22.51 -7.11 -4.07
N ILE A 515 -21.87 -6.08 -3.51
CA ILE A 515 -22.31 -4.69 -3.67
C ILE A 515 -21.80 -4.16 -5.00
N ARG A 516 -22.72 -3.70 -5.88
CA ARG A 516 -22.36 -3.09 -7.17
C ARG A 516 -21.37 -1.96 -6.94
N GLN A 517 -20.25 -2.04 -7.63
CA GLN A 517 -19.29 -0.94 -7.66
C GLN A 517 -19.85 0.18 -8.54
N PRO A 518 -19.80 1.45 -8.09
CA PRO A 518 -20.28 2.60 -8.85
C PRO A 518 -19.48 2.86 -10.12
#